data_9e74bf1291b2fc0806e388124259b88a
#
_entry.id   9e74bf1291b2fc0806e388124259b88a
#
_cell.length_a   1.000
_cell.length_b   1.000
_cell.length_c   1.000
_cell.angle_alpha   90.00
_cell.angle_beta   90.00
_cell.angle_gamma   90.00
#
_symmetry.space_group_name_H-M   'P 1'
#
loop_
_entity.id
_entity.type
_entity.pdbx_description
1 polymer ?
#
loop_
_entity_poly.entity_id
_entity_poly.type
_entity_poly.pdbx_seq_one_letter_code
_entity_poly.pdbx_strand_id
1 'polypeptide(L)'
;MRRSGLAHLLSVSGLHIAAAVGFFYLLVLRTLGLFPALALRWNLVAIGFAAGALAGIGYTVLTGMQVPTVRSCIAALLVLAGTLLGREALSIRLIATGGLVVLLIRPESLAGASFQLSFAAVTTLVTLYSLAAYKRWFERREESWASARQRSFGSMVATGPAIEIALMPFALYHFHRSGLYGVAANLIAIPLTTFVIMPLEASALLLDLLGLGAPLWTLTGWSIGFLLDIAHTVAAAPGATAILPSMPRTAFALVVGGACGSVCGPGDGDTGALRR
;
A
#
# COMPACT_ATOMS: atom_id res chain seq x y z
N MET A 1 18.91 -0.55 -7.34
CA MET A 1 17.46 -0.68 -7.14
C MET A 1 16.94 -2.13 -7.23
N ARG A 2 17.11 -2.89 -8.33
CA ARG A 2 16.62 -4.30 -8.40
C ARG A 2 17.27 -5.23 -7.38
N ARG A 3 18.58 -5.04 -7.07
CA ARG A 3 19.30 -5.84 -6.07
C ARG A 3 18.99 -5.45 -4.62
N SER A 4 18.54 -4.23 -4.38
CA SER A 4 18.19 -3.73 -3.04
C SER A 4 16.72 -3.98 -2.64
N GLY A 5 15.89 -4.61 -3.50
CA GLY A 5 14.45 -4.78 -3.24
C GLY A 5 13.60 -3.52 -3.45
N LEU A 6 14.21 -2.37 -3.76
CA LEU A 6 13.52 -1.07 -3.86
C LEU A 6 12.98 -0.77 -5.27
N ALA A 7 13.05 -1.71 -6.20
CA ALA A 7 12.60 -1.49 -7.59
C ALA A 7 11.11 -1.10 -7.70
N HIS A 8 10.29 -1.56 -6.76
CA HIS A 8 8.85 -1.26 -6.74
C HIS A 8 8.54 0.20 -6.41
N LEU A 9 9.47 0.93 -5.75
CA LEU A 9 9.30 2.36 -5.43
C LEU A 9 9.47 3.26 -6.65
N LEU A 10 10.19 2.79 -7.69
CA LEU A 10 10.37 3.54 -8.95
C LEU A 10 9.21 3.36 -9.93
N SER A 11 8.34 2.40 -9.71
CA SER A 11 7.14 2.22 -10.54
C SER A 11 5.98 2.99 -9.92
N VAL A 12 5.10 3.51 -10.77
CA VAL A 12 3.84 4.08 -10.29
C VAL A 12 3.10 3.01 -9.49
N SER A 13 3.01 3.22 -8.18
CA SER A 13 2.48 2.24 -7.23
C SER A 13 1.10 2.66 -6.72
N GLY A 14 0.45 1.77 -5.98
CA GLY A 14 -0.79 2.06 -5.28
C GLY A 14 -0.70 3.24 -4.33
N LEU A 15 0.50 3.54 -3.81
CA LEU A 15 0.75 4.68 -2.94
C LEU A 15 0.48 6.02 -3.66
N HIS A 16 0.91 6.16 -4.92
CA HIS A 16 0.69 7.38 -5.70
C HIS A 16 -0.81 7.62 -5.95
N ILE A 17 -1.56 6.57 -6.27
CA ILE A 17 -3.01 6.67 -6.44
C ILE A 17 -3.68 6.99 -5.11
N ALA A 18 -3.31 6.32 -4.01
CA ALA A 18 -3.84 6.59 -2.70
C ALA A 18 -3.55 8.03 -2.24
N ALA A 19 -2.35 8.55 -2.55
CA ALA A 19 -1.99 9.93 -2.27
C ALA A 19 -2.82 10.92 -3.09
N ALA A 20 -3.00 10.69 -4.40
CA ALA A 20 -3.84 11.54 -5.26
C ALA A 20 -5.29 11.55 -4.79
N VAL A 21 -5.89 10.36 -4.59
CA VAL A 21 -7.26 10.21 -4.09
C VAL A 21 -7.44 10.88 -2.73
N GLY A 22 -6.53 10.61 -1.78
CA GLY A 22 -6.57 11.17 -0.43
C GLY A 22 -6.37 12.69 -0.42
N PHE A 23 -5.48 13.22 -1.24
CA PHE A 23 -5.25 14.65 -1.36
C PHE A 23 -6.51 15.38 -1.84
N PHE A 24 -7.11 14.96 -2.96
CA PHE A 24 -8.30 15.61 -3.50
C PHE A 24 -9.52 15.42 -2.59
N TYR A 25 -9.66 14.26 -1.95
CA TYR A 25 -10.68 14.04 -0.93
C TYR A 25 -10.56 15.05 0.22
N LEU A 26 -9.37 15.16 0.82
CA LEU A 26 -9.12 16.07 1.93
C LEU A 26 -9.20 17.54 1.51
N LEU A 27 -8.70 17.88 0.33
CA LEU A 27 -8.77 19.23 -0.21
C LEU A 27 -10.24 19.69 -0.30
N VAL A 28 -11.08 18.88 -0.91
CA VAL A 28 -12.52 19.19 -1.05
C VAL A 28 -13.20 19.28 0.31
N LEU A 29 -12.96 18.33 1.22
CA LEU A 29 -13.52 18.41 2.57
C LEU A 29 -13.10 19.65 3.32
N ARG A 30 -11.83 20.03 3.24
CA ARG A 30 -11.29 21.20 3.95
C ARG A 30 -11.81 22.50 3.34
N THR A 31 -11.79 22.62 2.01
CA THR A 31 -12.25 23.84 1.32
C THR A 31 -13.74 24.06 1.45
N LEU A 32 -14.56 23.03 1.21
CA LEU A 32 -16.01 23.15 1.35
C LEU A 32 -16.45 23.27 2.81
N GLY A 33 -15.70 22.66 3.74
CA GLY A 33 -15.93 22.79 5.17
C GLY A 33 -15.75 24.20 5.73
N LEU A 34 -15.02 25.08 5.00
CA LEU A 34 -14.91 26.51 5.34
C LEU A 34 -16.23 27.29 5.11
N PHE A 35 -17.16 26.72 4.36
CA PHE A 35 -18.45 27.35 4.06
C PHE A 35 -19.59 26.64 4.79
N PRO A 36 -20.04 27.15 5.97
CA PRO A 36 -21.08 26.50 6.78
C PRO A 36 -22.38 26.23 6.02
N ALA A 37 -22.76 27.12 5.12
CA ALA A 37 -23.97 26.98 4.31
C ALA A 37 -23.93 25.76 3.38
N LEU A 38 -22.75 25.42 2.84
CA LEU A 38 -22.54 24.24 2.02
C LEU A 38 -22.45 22.97 2.89
N ALA A 39 -21.77 23.07 4.04
CA ALA A 39 -21.60 21.95 4.96
C ALA A 39 -22.93 21.43 5.52
N LEU A 40 -23.90 22.32 5.73
CA LEU A 40 -25.23 21.97 6.23
C LEU A 40 -26.18 21.43 5.15
N ARG A 41 -25.95 21.78 3.88
CA ARG A 41 -26.85 21.41 2.78
C ARG A 41 -26.40 20.18 1.99
N TRP A 42 -25.11 19.90 1.95
CA TRP A 42 -24.52 18.92 1.06
C TRP A 42 -23.75 17.85 1.85
N ASN A 43 -23.81 16.62 1.39
CA ASN A 43 -22.97 15.55 1.95
C ASN A 43 -21.52 15.74 1.47
N LEU A 44 -20.73 16.51 2.25
CA LEU A 44 -19.34 16.82 1.92
C LEU A 44 -18.48 15.57 1.76
N VAL A 45 -18.79 14.52 2.50
CA VAL A 45 -18.07 13.24 2.42
C VAL A 45 -18.28 12.62 1.04
N ALA A 46 -19.52 12.60 0.54
CA ALA A 46 -19.82 12.05 -0.79
C ALA A 46 -19.14 12.87 -1.91
N ILE A 47 -19.13 14.21 -1.79
CA ILE A 47 -18.46 15.09 -2.75
C ILE A 47 -16.94 14.86 -2.71
N GLY A 48 -16.38 14.77 -1.52
CA GLY A 48 -14.96 14.45 -1.33
C GLY A 48 -14.59 13.11 -1.96
N PHE A 49 -15.41 12.09 -1.77
CA PHE A 49 -15.20 10.79 -2.43
C PHE A 49 -15.30 10.86 -3.94
N ALA A 50 -16.25 11.61 -4.48
CA ALA A 50 -16.37 11.83 -5.92
C ALA A 50 -15.12 12.53 -6.49
N ALA A 51 -14.62 13.56 -5.81
CA ALA A 51 -13.38 14.25 -6.19
C ALA A 51 -12.16 13.32 -6.13
N GLY A 52 -12.02 12.53 -5.06
CA GLY A 52 -10.97 11.53 -4.93
C GLY A 52 -11.04 10.48 -6.03
N ALA A 53 -12.24 9.98 -6.35
CA ALA A 53 -12.45 9.01 -7.41
C ALA A 53 -12.05 9.56 -8.78
N LEU A 54 -12.46 10.77 -9.11
CA LEU A 54 -12.09 11.45 -10.35
C LEU A 54 -10.57 11.69 -10.43
N ALA A 55 -9.94 12.08 -9.32
CA ALA A 55 -8.49 12.23 -9.26
C ALA A 55 -7.76 10.91 -9.51
N GLY A 56 -8.21 9.80 -8.89
CA GLY A 56 -7.65 8.47 -9.09
C GLY A 56 -7.78 7.99 -10.53
N ILE A 57 -8.94 8.18 -11.14
CA ILE A 57 -9.18 7.85 -12.55
C ILE A 57 -8.31 8.72 -13.46
N GLY A 58 -8.32 10.04 -13.25
CA GLY A 58 -7.51 10.99 -14.02
C GLY A 58 -6.02 10.65 -13.96
N TYR A 59 -5.50 10.38 -12.75
CA TYR A 59 -4.11 9.96 -12.57
C TYR A 59 -3.80 8.65 -13.31
N THR A 60 -4.72 7.68 -13.28
CA THR A 60 -4.56 6.40 -13.98
C THR A 60 -4.49 6.59 -15.49
N VAL A 61 -5.33 7.47 -16.04
CA VAL A 61 -5.31 7.82 -17.48
C VAL A 61 -4.02 8.55 -17.84
N LEU A 62 -3.60 9.55 -17.06
CA LEU A 62 -2.36 10.30 -17.28
C LEU A 62 -1.11 9.41 -17.26
N THR A 63 -1.09 8.37 -16.43
CA THR A 63 0.02 7.41 -16.36
C THR A 63 -0.03 6.32 -17.43
N GLY A 64 -0.93 6.45 -18.42
CA GLY A 64 -1.03 5.51 -19.56
C GLY A 64 -1.71 4.19 -19.22
N MET A 65 -2.61 4.17 -18.21
CA MET A 65 -3.42 3.00 -17.84
C MET A 65 -2.61 1.71 -17.64
N GLN A 66 -1.44 1.83 -17.05
CA GLN A 66 -0.59 0.67 -16.77
C GLN A 66 -1.31 -0.32 -15.82
N VAL A 67 -1.03 -1.62 -15.96
CA VAL A 67 -1.69 -2.67 -15.14
C VAL A 67 -1.62 -2.40 -13.64
N PRO A 68 -0.48 -1.98 -13.06
CA PRO A 68 -0.40 -1.65 -11.63
C PRO A 68 -1.30 -0.48 -11.22
N THR A 69 -1.36 0.58 -12.05
CA THR A 69 -2.16 1.78 -11.76
C THR A 69 -3.65 1.53 -11.85
N VAL A 70 -4.10 0.82 -12.91
CA VAL A 70 -5.52 0.42 -13.08
C VAL A 70 -5.99 -0.39 -11.88
N ARG A 71 -5.20 -1.37 -11.45
CA ARG A 71 -5.53 -2.21 -10.29
C ARG A 71 -5.63 -1.39 -9.01
N SER A 72 -4.68 -0.50 -8.77
CA SER A 72 -4.67 0.36 -7.58
C SER A 72 -5.82 1.36 -7.60
N CYS A 73 -6.20 1.85 -8.77
CA CYS A 73 -7.37 2.70 -8.95
C CYS A 73 -8.66 1.94 -8.60
N ILE A 74 -8.84 0.72 -9.12
CA ILE A 74 -9.99 -0.13 -8.79
C ILE A 74 -10.05 -0.37 -7.28
N ALA A 75 -8.94 -0.71 -6.65
CA ALA A 75 -8.88 -0.91 -5.20
C ALA A 75 -9.28 0.37 -4.44
N ALA A 76 -8.76 1.54 -4.82
CA ALA A 76 -9.11 2.81 -4.20
C ALA A 76 -10.60 3.16 -4.37
N LEU A 77 -11.15 2.96 -5.56
CA LEU A 77 -12.58 3.19 -5.83
C LEU A 77 -13.49 2.26 -5.01
N LEU A 78 -13.10 1.00 -4.84
CA LEU A 78 -13.83 0.04 -4.01
C LEU A 78 -13.75 0.41 -2.52
N VAL A 79 -12.59 0.88 -2.04
CA VAL A 79 -12.47 1.40 -0.66
C VAL A 79 -13.38 2.61 -0.47
N LEU A 80 -13.38 3.56 -1.39
CA LEU A 80 -14.26 4.73 -1.35
C LEU A 80 -15.74 4.31 -1.35
N ALA A 81 -16.13 3.42 -2.26
CA ALA A 81 -17.50 2.90 -2.33
C ALA A 81 -17.89 2.15 -1.05
N GLY A 82 -17.00 1.31 -0.51
CA GLY A 82 -17.20 0.59 0.74
C GLY A 82 -17.45 1.52 1.93
N THR A 83 -16.64 2.58 2.04
CA THR A 83 -16.80 3.59 3.11
C THR A 83 -18.09 4.40 2.97
N LEU A 84 -18.49 4.75 1.74
CA LEU A 84 -19.79 5.40 1.47
C LEU A 84 -20.97 4.51 1.89
N LEU A 85 -20.85 3.20 1.75
CA LEU A 85 -21.86 2.22 2.15
C LEU A 85 -21.77 1.86 3.64
N GLY A 86 -20.96 2.56 4.43
CA GLY A 86 -20.76 2.30 5.87
C GLY A 86 -20.09 0.94 6.16
N ARG A 87 -19.36 0.39 5.20
CA ARG A 87 -18.63 -0.87 5.37
C ARG A 87 -17.20 -0.62 5.78
N GLU A 88 -16.59 -1.61 6.47
CA GLU A 88 -15.17 -1.55 6.81
C GLU A 88 -14.31 -1.46 5.55
N ALA A 89 -13.48 -0.41 5.50
CA ALA A 89 -12.64 -0.08 4.36
C ALA A 89 -11.55 -1.13 4.07
N LEU A 90 -11.15 -1.92 5.07
CA LEU A 90 -10.12 -2.95 4.97
C LEU A 90 -10.70 -4.29 5.45
N SER A 91 -11.34 -5.01 4.54
CA SER A 91 -11.87 -6.35 4.82
C SER A 91 -11.46 -7.33 3.73
N ILE A 92 -11.33 -8.60 4.10
CA ILE A 92 -11.04 -9.69 3.13
C ILE A 92 -12.09 -9.74 2.02
N ARG A 93 -13.35 -9.42 2.33
CA ARG A 93 -14.43 -9.35 1.33
C ARG A 93 -14.17 -8.27 0.28
N LEU A 94 -13.70 -7.09 0.70
CA LEU A 94 -13.36 -6.01 -0.21
C LEU A 94 -12.17 -6.38 -1.10
N ILE A 95 -11.15 -7.04 -0.54
CA ILE A 95 -10.01 -7.56 -1.31
C ILE A 95 -10.48 -8.58 -2.36
N ALA A 96 -11.32 -9.52 -1.96
CA ALA A 96 -11.88 -10.53 -2.87
C ALA A 96 -12.71 -9.88 -4.00
N THR A 97 -13.54 -8.88 -3.66
CA THR A 97 -14.30 -8.11 -4.66
C THR A 97 -13.37 -7.37 -5.61
N GLY A 98 -12.31 -6.73 -5.10
CA GLY A 98 -11.31 -6.06 -5.92
C GLY A 98 -10.58 -7.02 -6.86
N GLY A 99 -10.20 -8.20 -6.35
CA GLY A 99 -9.61 -9.27 -7.14
C GLY A 99 -10.54 -9.73 -8.26
N LEU A 100 -11.81 -9.99 -7.93
CA LEU A 100 -12.82 -10.41 -8.90
C LEU A 100 -13.01 -9.36 -10.01
N VAL A 101 -13.15 -8.08 -9.66
CA VAL A 101 -13.31 -6.99 -10.64
C VAL A 101 -12.10 -6.92 -11.58
N VAL A 102 -10.87 -7.00 -11.04
CA VAL A 102 -9.65 -6.99 -11.86
C VAL A 102 -9.61 -8.19 -12.79
N LEU A 103 -9.97 -9.38 -12.29
CA LEU A 103 -9.96 -10.61 -13.11
C LEU A 103 -11.08 -10.66 -14.16
N LEU A 104 -12.21 -10.02 -13.92
CA LEU A 104 -13.26 -9.86 -14.93
C LEU A 104 -12.82 -8.95 -16.09
N ILE A 105 -12.01 -7.92 -15.80
CA ILE A 105 -11.49 -6.97 -16.80
C ILE A 105 -10.26 -7.56 -17.52
N ARG A 106 -9.38 -8.24 -16.76
CA ARG A 106 -8.10 -8.78 -17.24
C ARG A 106 -7.80 -10.15 -16.62
N PRO A 107 -8.41 -11.23 -17.09
CA PRO A 107 -8.24 -12.57 -16.52
C PRO A 107 -6.79 -13.08 -16.58
N GLU A 108 -6.01 -12.63 -17.56
CA GLU A 108 -4.58 -12.94 -17.68
C GLU A 108 -3.73 -12.44 -16.52
N SER A 109 -4.23 -11.46 -15.78
CA SER A 109 -3.52 -10.90 -14.62
C SER A 109 -3.30 -11.91 -13.49
N LEU A 110 -4.13 -12.96 -13.40
CA LEU A 110 -4.03 -13.99 -12.35
C LEU A 110 -2.66 -14.65 -12.30
N ALA A 111 -2.07 -14.94 -13.45
CA ALA A 111 -0.74 -15.55 -13.57
C ALA A 111 0.40 -14.52 -13.43
N GLY A 112 0.09 -13.23 -13.43
CA GLY A 112 1.07 -12.15 -13.39
C GLY A 112 1.64 -11.89 -12.00
N ALA A 113 2.97 -11.75 -11.89
CA ALA A 113 3.66 -11.42 -10.65
C ALA A 113 3.08 -10.20 -9.96
N SER A 114 2.76 -9.16 -10.73
CA SER A 114 2.26 -7.89 -10.20
C SER A 114 0.90 -8.03 -9.49
N PHE A 115 0.00 -8.87 -10.01
CA PHE A 115 -1.28 -9.17 -9.37
C PHE A 115 -1.08 -9.97 -8.09
N GLN A 116 -0.35 -11.09 -8.18
CA GLN A 116 -0.14 -12.00 -7.07
C GLN A 116 0.57 -11.32 -5.88
N LEU A 117 1.65 -10.58 -6.13
CA LEU A 117 2.36 -9.85 -5.08
C LEU A 117 1.49 -8.79 -4.41
N SER A 118 0.70 -8.05 -5.18
CA SER A 118 -0.15 -7.00 -4.62
C SER A 118 -1.27 -7.57 -3.74
N PHE A 119 -1.98 -8.60 -4.23
CA PHE A 119 -3.05 -9.21 -3.46
C PHE A 119 -2.53 -9.98 -2.26
N ALA A 120 -1.38 -10.66 -2.37
CA ALA A 120 -0.72 -11.30 -1.24
C ALA A 120 -0.33 -10.27 -0.16
N ALA A 121 0.25 -9.13 -0.55
CA ALA A 121 0.62 -8.07 0.40
C ALA A 121 -0.59 -7.51 1.15
N VAL A 122 -1.67 -7.16 0.42
CA VAL A 122 -2.87 -6.58 1.03
C VAL A 122 -3.60 -7.61 1.90
N THR A 123 -3.69 -8.86 1.45
CA THR A 123 -4.29 -9.95 2.24
C THR A 123 -3.51 -10.17 3.53
N THR A 124 -2.18 -10.23 3.45
CA THR A 124 -1.30 -10.35 4.64
C THR A 124 -1.52 -9.19 5.60
N LEU A 125 -1.59 -7.96 5.09
CA LEU A 125 -1.81 -6.76 5.90
C LEU A 125 -3.15 -6.83 6.64
N VAL A 126 -4.23 -7.14 5.93
CA VAL A 126 -5.59 -7.22 6.52
C VAL A 126 -5.67 -8.35 7.52
N THR A 127 -5.08 -9.52 7.20
CA THR A 127 -5.03 -10.66 8.13
C THR A 127 -4.22 -10.31 9.38
N LEU A 128 -3.04 -9.70 9.23
CA LEU A 128 -2.21 -9.28 10.35
C LEU A 128 -2.96 -8.32 11.28
N TYR A 129 -3.63 -7.32 10.72
CA TYR A 129 -4.41 -6.34 11.49
C TYR A 129 -5.67 -6.94 12.13
N SER A 130 -6.18 -8.06 11.62
CA SER A 130 -7.31 -8.77 12.22
C SER A 130 -6.90 -9.65 13.40
N LEU A 131 -5.61 -10.03 13.50
CA LEU A 131 -5.12 -10.92 14.57
C LEU A 131 -5.26 -10.27 15.95
N ALA A 132 -5.86 -11.01 16.89
CA ALA A 132 -6.04 -10.55 18.27
C ALA A 132 -4.71 -10.17 18.96
N ALA A 133 -3.64 -10.92 18.68
CA ALA A 133 -2.31 -10.62 19.16
C ALA A 133 -1.81 -9.26 18.67
N TYR A 134 -1.97 -8.98 17.36
CA TYR A 134 -1.55 -7.71 16.77
C TYR A 134 -2.36 -6.54 17.34
N LYS A 135 -3.69 -6.67 17.41
CA LYS A 135 -4.59 -5.67 18.00
C LYS A 135 -4.17 -5.34 19.44
N ARG A 136 -3.94 -6.38 20.25
CA ARG A 136 -3.54 -6.19 21.66
C ARG A 136 -2.25 -5.38 21.83
N TRP A 137 -1.29 -5.49 20.92
CA TRP A 137 -0.02 -4.76 20.98
C TRP A 137 -0.06 -3.38 20.33
N PHE A 138 -0.80 -3.21 19.25
CA PHE A 138 -0.72 -2.05 18.38
C PHE A 138 -2.02 -1.25 18.23
N GLU A 139 -3.14 -1.68 18.82
CA GLU A 139 -4.40 -0.95 18.80
C GLU A 139 -4.25 0.41 19.51
N ARG A 140 -4.89 1.44 18.94
CA ARG A 140 -4.88 2.78 19.51
C ARG A 140 -5.54 2.79 20.88
N ARG A 141 -4.87 3.37 21.86
CA ARG A 141 -5.35 3.60 23.21
C ARG A 141 -5.25 5.09 23.51
N GLU A 142 -5.97 5.53 24.54
CA GLU A 142 -5.80 6.88 25.08
C GLU A 142 -4.45 6.96 25.80
N GLU A 143 -3.44 7.47 25.09
CA GLU A 143 -2.06 7.52 25.54
C GLU A 143 -1.40 8.85 25.19
N SER A 144 -0.24 9.10 25.81
CA SER A 144 0.58 10.25 25.46
C SER A 144 1.01 10.20 23.98
N TRP A 145 1.20 11.36 23.37
CA TRP A 145 1.66 11.48 21.97
C TRP A 145 2.94 10.67 21.70
N ALA A 146 3.88 10.64 22.65
CA ALA A 146 5.13 9.88 22.51
C ALA A 146 4.88 8.36 22.42
N SER A 147 4.02 7.83 23.31
CA SER A 147 3.67 6.39 23.31
C SER A 147 2.93 5.98 22.05
N ALA A 148 2.01 6.83 21.57
CA ALA A 148 1.28 6.59 20.32
C ALA A 148 2.24 6.54 19.11
N ARG A 149 3.26 7.42 19.10
CA ARG A 149 4.26 7.44 18.02
C ARG A 149 5.19 6.23 18.06
N GLN A 150 5.63 5.83 19.25
CA GLN A 150 6.45 4.63 19.44
C GLN A 150 5.69 3.37 19.01
N ARG A 151 4.40 3.27 19.33
CA ARG A 151 3.55 2.16 18.93
C ARG A 151 3.32 2.13 17.40
N SER A 152 3.08 3.26 16.78
CA SER A 152 2.97 3.37 15.32
C SER A 152 4.26 2.93 14.64
N PHE A 153 5.42 3.31 15.17
CA PHE A 153 6.71 2.86 14.66
C PHE A 153 6.88 1.34 14.86
N GLY A 154 6.57 0.81 16.04
CA GLY A 154 6.60 -0.62 16.32
C GLY A 154 5.68 -1.43 15.39
N SER A 155 4.48 -0.92 15.12
CA SER A 155 3.55 -1.50 14.14
C SER A 155 4.16 -1.55 12.74
N MET A 156 4.80 -0.47 12.28
CA MET A 156 5.46 -0.41 10.98
C MET A 156 6.63 -1.41 10.90
N VAL A 157 7.43 -1.50 11.96
CA VAL A 157 8.56 -2.47 12.06
C VAL A 157 8.06 -3.91 12.07
N ALA A 158 6.93 -4.20 12.69
CA ALA A 158 6.35 -5.55 12.70
C ALA A 158 5.68 -5.92 11.36
N THR A 159 5.03 -4.95 10.72
CA THR A 159 4.30 -5.17 9.46
C THR A 159 5.24 -5.43 8.28
N GLY A 160 6.36 -4.73 8.21
CA GLY A 160 7.34 -4.86 7.13
C GLY A 160 7.83 -6.31 6.94
N PRO A 161 8.46 -6.93 7.95
CA PRO A 161 8.89 -8.33 7.88
C PRO A 161 7.77 -9.32 7.59
N ALA A 162 6.59 -9.12 8.15
CA ALA A 162 5.44 -10.00 7.91
C ALA A 162 5.04 -10.00 6.43
N ILE A 163 4.98 -8.84 5.81
CA ILE A 163 4.70 -8.73 4.36
C ILE A 163 5.84 -9.36 3.55
N GLU A 164 7.09 -9.08 3.88
CA GLU A 164 8.25 -9.63 3.15
C GLU A 164 8.26 -11.17 3.18
N ILE A 165 8.03 -11.77 4.35
CA ILE A 165 7.94 -13.22 4.50
C ILE A 165 6.77 -13.79 3.67
N ALA A 166 5.61 -13.15 3.69
CA ALA A 166 4.46 -13.59 2.92
C ALA A 166 4.66 -13.45 1.41
N LEU A 167 5.43 -12.44 0.96
CA LEU A 167 5.74 -12.22 -0.45
C LEU A 167 6.91 -13.08 -0.94
N MET A 168 7.73 -13.64 -0.06
CA MET A 168 8.92 -14.41 -0.42
C MET A 168 8.62 -15.56 -1.40
N PRO A 169 7.59 -16.42 -1.22
CA PRO A 169 7.27 -17.48 -2.17
C PRO A 169 6.97 -16.95 -3.58
N PHE A 170 6.24 -15.84 -3.66
CA PHE A 170 5.91 -15.20 -4.94
C PHE A 170 7.15 -14.60 -5.61
N ALA A 171 8.01 -13.95 -4.82
CA ALA A 171 9.28 -13.40 -5.31
C ALA A 171 10.21 -14.49 -5.82
N LEU A 172 10.33 -15.60 -5.11
CA LEU A 172 11.12 -16.76 -5.53
C LEU A 172 10.57 -17.40 -6.80
N TYR A 173 9.24 -17.55 -6.90
CA TYR A 173 8.60 -18.15 -8.06
C TYR A 173 8.78 -17.31 -9.33
N HIS A 174 8.58 -15.99 -9.23
CA HIS A 174 8.60 -15.10 -10.40
C HIS A 174 9.98 -14.52 -10.74
N PHE A 175 10.81 -14.25 -9.73
CA PHE A 175 12.07 -13.51 -9.93
C PHE A 175 13.32 -14.33 -9.60
N HIS A 176 13.18 -15.51 -9.00
CA HIS A 176 14.29 -16.38 -8.61
C HIS A 176 15.32 -15.68 -7.69
N ARG A 177 14.88 -14.67 -6.93
CA ARG A 177 15.70 -13.84 -6.05
C ARG A 177 14.97 -13.53 -4.77
N SER A 178 15.68 -13.58 -3.67
CA SER A 178 15.22 -13.05 -2.38
C SER A 178 16.22 -12.00 -1.90
N GLY A 179 15.74 -10.81 -1.56
CA GLY A 179 16.54 -9.74 -1.01
C GLY A 179 16.52 -9.79 0.51
N LEU A 180 17.62 -10.22 1.14
CA LEU A 180 17.70 -10.33 2.60
C LEU A 180 17.61 -8.99 3.32
N TYR A 181 18.08 -7.91 2.68
CA TYR A 181 18.09 -6.56 3.26
C TYR A 181 16.95 -5.67 2.78
N GLY A 182 16.01 -6.22 1.98
CA GLY A 182 14.87 -5.48 1.45
C GLY A 182 14.00 -4.88 2.54
N VAL A 183 13.77 -5.63 3.65
CA VAL A 183 13.02 -5.16 4.82
C VAL A 183 13.64 -3.90 5.42
N ALA A 184 14.95 -3.94 5.69
CA ALA A 184 15.66 -2.81 6.30
C ALA A 184 15.69 -1.59 5.36
N ALA A 185 15.90 -1.83 4.07
CA ALA A 185 15.85 -0.77 3.06
C ALA A 185 14.46 -0.14 2.96
N ASN A 186 13.40 -0.96 2.93
CA ASN A 186 12.02 -0.49 2.84
C ASN A 186 11.56 0.28 4.09
N LEU A 187 12.08 -0.07 5.27
CA LEU A 187 11.78 0.61 6.52
C LEU A 187 12.17 2.11 6.47
N ILE A 188 13.19 2.46 5.73
CA ILE A 188 13.65 3.84 5.53
C ILE A 188 13.09 4.41 4.23
N ALA A 189 13.14 3.64 3.15
CA ALA A 189 12.79 4.11 1.81
C ALA A 189 11.30 4.43 1.64
N ILE A 190 10.39 3.64 2.25
CA ILE A 190 8.95 3.88 2.18
C ILE A 190 8.56 5.19 2.89
N PRO A 191 8.96 5.45 4.16
CA PRO A 191 8.68 6.74 4.79
C PRO A 191 9.31 7.92 4.07
N LEU A 192 10.55 7.79 3.60
CA LEU A 192 11.24 8.83 2.84
C LEU A 192 10.46 9.19 1.56
N THR A 193 10.03 8.17 0.81
CA THR A 193 9.25 8.41 -0.41
C THR A 193 7.90 9.02 -0.10
N THR A 194 7.18 8.49 0.92
CA THR A 194 5.80 8.89 1.22
C THR A 194 5.71 10.28 1.84
N PHE A 195 6.59 10.59 2.80
CA PHE A 195 6.47 11.81 3.60
C PHE A 195 7.42 12.92 3.20
N VAL A 196 8.42 12.64 2.36
CA VAL A 196 9.39 13.65 1.92
C VAL A 196 9.34 13.81 0.41
N ILE A 197 9.64 12.77 -0.36
CA ILE A 197 9.80 12.89 -1.82
C ILE A 197 8.46 13.28 -2.48
N MET A 198 7.38 12.51 -2.24
CA MET A 198 6.08 12.78 -2.88
C MET A 198 5.49 14.15 -2.52
N PRO A 199 5.50 14.62 -1.26
CA PRO A 199 5.05 15.97 -0.93
C PRO A 199 5.91 17.06 -1.54
N LEU A 200 7.24 16.88 -1.62
CA LEU A 200 8.14 17.81 -2.26
C LEU A 200 7.88 17.89 -3.76
N GLU A 201 7.74 16.76 -4.46
CA GLU A 201 7.39 16.71 -5.88
C GLU A 201 6.05 17.38 -6.16
N ALA A 202 5.02 17.06 -5.38
CA ALA A 202 3.69 17.67 -5.54
C ALA A 202 3.75 19.19 -5.31
N SER A 203 4.49 19.64 -4.29
CA SER A 203 4.65 21.06 -3.98
C SER A 203 5.49 21.78 -5.03
N ALA A 204 6.54 21.13 -5.54
CA ALA A 204 7.39 21.67 -6.61
C ALA A 204 6.57 21.88 -7.90
N LEU A 205 5.77 20.88 -8.29
CA LEU A 205 4.88 20.98 -9.46
C LEU A 205 3.86 22.11 -9.32
N LEU A 206 3.28 22.29 -8.14
CA LEU A 206 2.32 23.38 -7.90
C LEU A 206 3.01 24.76 -7.96
N LEU A 207 4.18 24.91 -7.36
CA LEU A 207 4.92 26.16 -7.36
C LEU A 207 5.59 26.46 -8.72
N ASP A 208 5.81 25.45 -9.54
CA ASP A 208 6.31 25.63 -10.91
C ASP A 208 5.32 26.40 -11.79
N LEU A 209 4.02 26.29 -11.51
CA LEU A 209 2.99 27.09 -12.18
C LEU A 209 3.18 28.61 -11.96
N LEU A 210 3.88 28.96 -10.87
CA LEU A 210 4.23 30.34 -10.50
C LEU A 210 5.71 30.69 -10.80
N GLY A 211 6.47 29.75 -11.39
CA GLY A 211 7.90 29.91 -11.62
C GLY A 211 8.78 29.82 -10.36
N LEU A 212 8.22 29.33 -9.24
CA LEU A 212 8.87 29.25 -7.93
C LEU A 212 9.28 27.81 -7.53
N GLY A 213 9.21 26.85 -8.44
CA GLY A 213 9.46 25.43 -8.16
C GLY A 213 10.93 25.06 -7.95
N ALA A 214 11.89 25.82 -8.46
CA ALA A 214 13.31 25.48 -8.50
C ALA A 214 13.92 25.05 -7.13
N PRO A 215 13.70 25.75 -6.00
CA PRO A 215 14.27 25.33 -4.72
C PRO A 215 13.69 24.00 -4.23
N LEU A 216 12.41 23.72 -4.49
CA LEU A 216 11.79 22.44 -4.12
C LEU A 216 12.28 21.29 -5.00
N TRP A 217 12.51 21.53 -6.29
CA TRP A 217 13.14 20.56 -7.17
C TRP A 217 14.55 20.18 -6.72
N THR A 218 15.31 21.14 -6.20
CA THR A 218 16.64 20.88 -5.63
C THR A 218 16.54 19.97 -4.40
N LEU A 219 15.62 20.27 -3.48
CA LEU A 219 15.38 19.43 -2.28
C LEU A 219 14.88 18.03 -2.66
N THR A 220 14.00 17.93 -3.65
CA THR A 220 13.53 16.66 -4.20
C THR A 220 14.69 15.85 -4.77
N GLY A 221 15.58 16.50 -5.55
CA GLY A 221 16.77 15.87 -6.09
C GLY A 221 17.70 15.31 -5.01
N TRP A 222 17.93 16.05 -3.93
CA TRP A 222 18.72 15.55 -2.79
C TRP A 222 18.05 14.37 -2.09
N SER A 223 16.73 14.42 -1.89
CA SER A 223 15.97 13.33 -1.27
C SER A 223 16.00 12.06 -2.12
N ILE A 224 15.91 12.18 -3.43
CA ILE A 224 16.05 11.07 -4.38
C ILE A 224 17.51 10.56 -4.37
N GLY A 225 18.50 11.45 -4.34
CA GLY A 225 19.92 11.09 -4.19
C GLY A 225 20.14 10.21 -2.96
N PHE A 226 19.62 10.64 -1.81
CA PHE A 226 19.70 9.86 -0.56
C PHE A 226 19.01 8.49 -0.67
N LEU A 227 17.85 8.41 -1.33
CA LEU A 227 17.19 7.13 -1.61
C LEU A 227 18.04 6.22 -2.50
N LEU A 228 18.72 6.78 -3.49
CA LEU A 228 19.65 6.03 -4.36
C LEU A 228 20.88 5.54 -3.59
N ASP A 229 21.41 6.33 -2.68
CA ASP A 229 22.56 5.94 -1.85
C ASP A 229 22.19 4.79 -0.91
N ILE A 230 21.01 4.80 -0.30
CA ILE A 230 20.49 3.66 0.45
C ILE A 230 20.42 2.41 -0.45
N ALA A 231 19.88 2.58 -1.66
CA ALA A 231 19.74 1.47 -2.59
C ALA A 231 21.11 0.89 -3.03
N HIS A 232 22.10 1.75 -3.24
CA HIS A 232 23.47 1.36 -3.59
C HIS A 232 24.16 0.64 -2.43
N THR A 233 24.07 1.21 -1.23
CA THR A 233 24.65 0.62 -0.02
C THR A 233 24.09 -0.77 0.25
N VAL A 234 22.77 -0.91 0.19
CA VAL A 234 22.09 -2.20 0.38
C VAL A 234 22.44 -3.19 -0.73
N ALA A 235 22.53 -2.74 -1.98
CA ALA A 235 22.89 -3.61 -3.11
C ALA A 235 24.35 -4.08 -3.08
N ALA A 236 25.24 -3.30 -2.44
CA ALA A 236 26.65 -3.63 -2.28
C ALA A 236 26.93 -4.54 -1.06
N ALA A 237 25.97 -4.68 -0.15
CA ALA A 237 26.15 -5.50 1.05
C ALA A 237 26.34 -6.98 0.69
N PRO A 238 27.26 -7.70 1.39
CA PRO A 238 27.47 -9.12 1.16
C PRO A 238 26.17 -9.91 1.39
N GLY A 239 25.76 -10.73 0.43
CA GLY A 239 24.53 -11.50 0.52
C GLY A 239 23.25 -10.69 0.26
N ALA A 240 23.33 -9.48 -0.31
CA ALA A 240 22.18 -8.61 -0.61
C ALA A 240 21.12 -9.31 -1.47
N THR A 241 21.52 -10.21 -2.33
CA THR A 241 20.61 -11.04 -3.14
C THR A 241 21.06 -12.49 -3.06
N ALA A 242 20.24 -13.35 -2.49
CA ALA A 242 20.37 -14.78 -2.65
C ALA A 242 19.71 -15.18 -3.99
N ILE A 243 20.52 -15.75 -4.91
CA ILE A 243 19.99 -16.41 -6.10
C ILE A 243 19.60 -17.81 -5.64
N LEU A 244 18.31 -18.08 -5.60
CA LEU A 244 17.78 -19.36 -5.17
C LEU A 244 17.24 -20.11 -6.39
N PRO A 245 17.29 -21.47 -6.37
CA PRO A 245 16.66 -22.28 -7.42
C PRO A 245 15.20 -21.90 -7.60
N SER A 246 14.68 -22.05 -8.83
CA SER A 246 13.28 -21.80 -9.12
C SER A 246 12.38 -22.69 -8.27
N MET A 247 11.38 -22.09 -7.64
CA MET A 247 10.39 -22.85 -6.87
C MET A 247 9.53 -23.70 -7.84
N PRO A 248 9.41 -25.03 -7.63
CA PRO A 248 8.55 -25.86 -8.45
C PRO A 248 7.09 -25.38 -8.37
N ARG A 249 6.34 -25.49 -9.47
CA ARG A 249 4.92 -25.06 -9.52
C ARG A 249 4.07 -25.73 -8.44
N THR A 250 4.32 -27.01 -8.17
CA THR A 250 3.62 -27.77 -7.13
C THR A 250 3.88 -27.21 -5.73
N ALA A 251 5.13 -26.91 -5.40
CA ALA A 251 5.50 -26.31 -4.11
C ALA A 251 4.87 -24.91 -3.96
N PHE A 252 4.89 -24.09 -5.01
CA PHE A 252 4.23 -22.79 -5.02
C PHE A 252 2.72 -22.93 -4.79
N ALA A 253 2.04 -23.83 -5.51
CA ALA A 253 0.60 -24.07 -5.34
C ALA A 253 0.24 -24.53 -3.93
N LEU A 254 1.06 -25.39 -3.30
CA LEU A 254 0.86 -25.86 -1.93
C LEU A 254 1.01 -24.71 -0.91
N VAL A 255 2.01 -23.86 -1.08
CA VAL A 255 2.22 -22.71 -0.19
C VAL A 255 1.06 -21.71 -0.31
N VAL A 256 0.66 -21.36 -1.53
CA VAL A 256 -0.46 -20.43 -1.76
C VAL A 256 -1.78 -21.02 -1.28
N GLY A 257 -2.04 -22.28 -1.61
CA GLY A 257 -3.26 -23.00 -1.18
C GLY A 257 -3.34 -23.13 0.35
N GLY A 258 -2.23 -23.45 1.02
CA GLY A 258 -2.14 -23.48 2.48
C GLY A 258 -2.37 -22.12 3.13
N ALA A 259 -1.77 -21.05 2.57
CA ALA A 259 -1.97 -19.68 3.04
C ALA A 259 -3.43 -19.24 2.85
N CYS A 260 -4.05 -19.52 1.70
CA CYS A 260 -5.46 -19.24 1.48
C CYS A 260 -6.37 -20.01 2.46
N GLY A 261 -6.08 -21.29 2.71
CA GLY A 261 -6.82 -22.11 3.64
C GLY A 261 -6.75 -21.59 5.09
N SER A 262 -5.60 -21.09 5.54
CA SER A 262 -5.44 -20.50 6.87
C SER A 262 -6.14 -19.16 7.04
N VAL A 263 -6.29 -18.38 5.96
CA VAL A 263 -6.99 -17.09 5.97
C VAL A 263 -8.51 -17.26 5.87
N CYS A 264 -8.99 -18.27 5.11
CA CYS A 264 -10.41 -18.52 4.87
C CYS A 264 -11.00 -19.59 5.80
N GLY A 265 -10.17 -20.30 6.56
CA GLY A 265 -10.63 -21.30 7.54
C GLY A 265 -11.44 -20.68 8.67
N PRO A 266 -12.29 -21.46 9.36
CA PRO A 266 -13.03 -20.96 10.51
C PRO A 266 -12.04 -20.49 11.57
N GLY A 267 -12.06 -19.17 11.82
CA GLY A 267 -11.23 -18.60 12.86
C GLY A 267 -11.58 -19.21 14.21
N ASP A 268 -10.58 -19.62 15.00
CA ASP A 268 -10.70 -20.17 16.35
C ASP A 268 -11.40 -19.26 17.38
N GLY A 269 -12.19 -18.28 16.91
CA GLY A 269 -12.88 -17.29 17.74
C GLY A 269 -14.27 -17.70 18.27
N ASP A 270 -14.86 -18.83 17.84
CA ASP A 270 -16.28 -19.12 18.14
C ASP A 270 -16.53 -20.34 19.05
N THR A 271 -15.50 -20.90 19.66
CA THR A 271 -15.68 -21.99 20.63
C THR A 271 -16.01 -21.51 22.04
N GLY A 272 -16.11 -20.23 22.29
CA GLY A 272 -16.41 -19.62 23.60
C GLY A 272 -17.90 -19.34 23.89
N ALA A 273 -18.77 -19.37 22.90
CA ALA A 273 -20.18 -18.94 23.05
C ALA A 273 -21.18 -20.08 23.36
N LEU A 274 -20.74 -21.32 23.42
CA LEU A 274 -21.63 -22.46 23.74
C LEU A 274 -21.44 -23.05 25.15
N ARG A 275 -20.77 -22.35 26.05
CA ARG A 275 -20.68 -22.72 27.47
C ARG A 275 -21.07 -21.53 28.36
N ARG A 276 -22.32 -21.10 28.35
CA ARG A 276 -23.04 -20.54 29.52
C ARG A 276 -24.54 -20.72 29.31
#